data_4d842b47a6b6599c90e243c374ae8338
#
_entry.id   4d842b47a6b6599c90e243c374ae8338
#
_cell.length_a   1.000
_cell.length_b   1.000
_cell.length_c   1.000
_cell.angle_alpha   90.00
_cell.angle_beta   90.00
_cell.angle_gamma   90.00
#
_symmetry.space_group_name_H-M   'P 1'
#
loop_
_entity.id
_entity.type
_entity.pdbx_description
1 polymer ?
#
loop_
_entity_poly.entity_id
_entity_poly.type
_entity_poly.pdbx_seq_one_letter_code
_entity_poly.pdbx_strand_id
1 'polypeptide(L)'
;MARPRIFAVVNQKGGVGKTTTSINLGTALAAVGRRVLIVDFDAQGNASTGLGISRAERLRTSYDLVVDRIPLEEAVLSTIVPRLDIVPGDENLSGVETELAGDAHRSYRLKEALQTYIARAEAGDLVKYDYVLIDC
;
A
#
# COMPACT_ATOMS: atom_id res chain seq x y z
N MET A 1 0.35 20.65 -10.42
CA MET A 1 -0.26 19.41 -9.93
C MET A 1 0.37 18.99 -8.64
N ALA A 2 -0.47 18.79 -7.65
CA ALA A 2 0.03 18.41 -6.35
C ALA A 2 0.50 16.96 -6.34
N ARG A 3 1.58 16.70 -5.62
CA ARG A 3 2.01 15.33 -5.33
C ARG A 3 1.03 14.69 -4.35
N PRO A 4 0.92 13.36 -4.34
CA PRO A 4 0.04 12.71 -3.40
C PRO A 4 0.48 12.96 -1.95
N ARG A 5 -0.50 13.03 -1.07
CA ARG A 5 -0.22 13.05 0.36
C ARG A 5 -0.09 11.62 0.84
N ILE A 6 0.95 11.35 1.60
CA ILE A 6 1.27 10.01 2.08
C ILE A 6 1.07 9.99 3.59
N PHE A 7 0.23 9.06 4.05
CA PHE A 7 -0.05 8.88 5.48
C PHE A 7 0.24 7.45 5.89
N ALA A 8 0.92 7.29 7.01
CA ALA A 8 1.10 5.99 7.62
C ALA A 8 0.04 5.83 8.72
N VAL A 9 -0.71 4.75 8.65
CA VAL A 9 -1.68 4.40 9.68
C VAL A 9 -1.05 3.33 10.56
N VAL A 10 -0.74 3.70 11.78
CA VAL A 10 0.00 2.86 12.71
C VAL A 10 -0.84 2.59 13.94
N ASN A 11 -0.84 1.34 14.40
CA ASN A 11 -1.50 0.97 15.64
C ASN A 11 -0.58 0.03 16.41
N GLN A 12 -0.31 0.36 17.67
CA GLN A 12 0.58 -0.41 18.51
C GLN A 12 -0.08 -1.63 19.13
N LYS A 13 -1.41 -1.70 19.12
CA LYS A 13 -2.15 -2.78 19.81
C LYS A 13 -3.12 -3.44 18.84
N GLY A 14 -2.74 -4.59 18.30
CA GLY A 14 -3.59 -5.37 17.42
C GLY A 14 -3.98 -4.62 16.15
N GLY A 15 -4.39 -5.31 15.14
CA GLY A 15 -4.56 -4.72 13.83
C GLY A 15 -5.96 -4.23 13.49
N VAL A 16 -6.97 -4.57 14.30
CA VAL A 16 -8.36 -4.39 13.89
C VAL A 16 -8.75 -2.93 13.71
N GLY A 17 -8.47 -2.08 14.70
CA GLY A 17 -8.80 -0.66 14.61
C GLY A 17 -8.01 0.06 13.52
N LYS A 18 -6.75 -0.28 13.37
CA LYS A 18 -5.88 0.31 12.36
C LYS A 18 -6.38 0.02 10.95
N THR A 19 -6.67 -1.24 10.67
CA THR A 19 -7.14 -1.66 9.34
C THR A 19 -8.49 -1.03 9.01
N THR A 20 -9.40 -1.02 9.98
CA THR A 20 -10.70 -0.37 9.81
C THR A 20 -10.53 1.10 9.48
N THR A 21 -9.61 1.80 10.14
CA THR A 21 -9.32 3.20 9.87
C THR A 21 -8.80 3.41 8.45
N SER A 22 -7.86 2.59 8.01
CA SER A 22 -7.31 2.69 6.66
C SER A 22 -8.38 2.49 5.60
N ILE A 23 -9.20 1.45 5.75
CA ILE A 23 -10.27 1.15 4.80
C ILE A 23 -11.32 2.26 4.78
N ASN A 24 -11.75 2.71 5.95
CA ASN A 24 -12.78 3.75 6.04
C ASN A 24 -12.29 5.08 5.49
N LEU A 25 -11.06 5.47 5.81
CA LEU A 25 -10.50 6.70 5.29
C LEU A 25 -10.33 6.64 3.76
N GLY A 26 -9.78 5.54 3.27
CA GLY A 26 -9.59 5.35 1.83
C GLY A 26 -10.94 5.36 1.08
N THR A 27 -11.94 4.68 1.63
CA THR A 27 -13.27 4.62 1.04
C THR A 27 -13.92 6.01 1.03
N ALA A 28 -13.81 6.75 2.13
CA ALA A 28 -14.39 8.08 2.22
C ALA A 28 -13.75 9.05 1.22
N LEU A 29 -12.45 9.00 1.08
CA LEU A 29 -11.74 9.85 0.12
C LEU A 29 -12.11 9.49 -1.31
N ALA A 30 -12.21 8.20 -1.62
CA ALA A 30 -12.62 7.73 -2.92
C ALA A 30 -14.06 8.17 -3.23
N ALA A 31 -14.93 8.17 -2.24
CA ALA A 31 -16.32 8.56 -2.40
C ALA A 31 -16.47 10.03 -2.79
N VAL A 32 -15.54 10.88 -2.38
CA VAL A 32 -15.56 12.30 -2.77
C VAL A 32 -14.73 12.58 -4.02
N GLY A 33 -14.38 11.55 -4.78
CA GLY A 33 -13.74 11.69 -6.07
C GLY A 33 -12.22 11.68 -6.06
N ARG A 34 -11.60 11.37 -4.92
CA ARG A 34 -10.14 11.29 -4.85
C ARG A 34 -9.66 9.92 -5.26
N ARG A 35 -8.49 9.85 -5.85
CA ARG A 35 -7.85 8.59 -6.19
C ARG A 35 -6.91 8.20 -5.06
N VAL A 36 -7.10 7.01 -4.51
CA VAL A 36 -6.40 6.58 -3.30
C VAL A 36 -5.72 5.25 -3.52
N LEU A 37 -4.51 5.14 -3.02
CA LEU A 37 -3.78 3.87 -2.97
C LEU A 37 -3.54 3.50 -1.52
N ILE A 38 -3.90 2.28 -1.15
CA ILE A 38 -3.51 1.71 0.15
C ILE A 38 -2.35 0.77 -0.10
N VAL A 39 -1.27 0.94 0.64
CA VAL A 39 -0.17 -0.02 0.65
C VAL A 39 -0.32 -0.84 1.93
N ASP A 40 -0.71 -2.10 1.77
CA ASP A 40 -0.92 -3.01 2.90
C ASP A 40 0.43 -3.60 3.30
N PHE A 41 1.02 -3.02 4.33
CA PHE A 41 2.34 -3.42 4.80
C PHE A 41 2.24 -4.22 6.10
N ASP A 42 1.19 -5.02 6.20
CA ASP A 42 0.88 -5.85 7.36
C ASP A 42 0.96 -7.32 6.93
N ALA A 43 1.71 -8.12 7.69
CA ALA A 43 1.86 -9.55 7.41
C ALA A 43 0.53 -10.31 7.39
N GLN A 44 -0.46 -9.82 8.14
CA GLN A 44 -1.78 -10.45 8.16
C GLN A 44 -2.59 -10.15 6.90
N GLY A 45 -2.27 -9.08 6.18
CA GLY A 45 -2.99 -8.71 4.97
C GLY A 45 -4.44 -8.35 5.22
N ASN A 46 -4.74 -7.75 6.38
CA ASN A 46 -6.13 -7.46 6.77
C ASN A 46 -6.80 -6.45 5.87
N ALA A 47 -6.09 -5.42 5.42
CA ALA A 47 -6.67 -4.43 4.51
C ALA A 47 -6.98 -5.09 3.16
N SER A 48 -6.10 -5.95 2.68
CA SER A 48 -6.32 -6.67 1.43
C SER A 48 -7.57 -7.53 1.53
N THR A 49 -7.71 -8.29 2.62
CA THR A 49 -8.89 -9.13 2.85
C THR A 49 -10.15 -8.27 2.95
N GLY A 50 -10.09 -7.17 3.70
CA GLY A 50 -11.24 -6.29 3.90
C GLY A 50 -11.71 -5.60 2.62
N LEU A 51 -10.83 -5.44 1.64
CA LEU A 51 -11.17 -4.84 0.35
C LEU A 51 -11.42 -5.86 -0.75
N GLY A 52 -11.59 -7.12 -0.38
CA GLY A 52 -12.03 -8.15 -1.30
C GLY A 52 -10.93 -8.81 -2.12
N ILE A 53 -9.68 -8.66 -1.73
CA ILE A 53 -8.57 -9.28 -2.44
C ILE A 53 -8.31 -10.66 -1.85
N SER A 54 -8.58 -11.70 -2.63
CA SER A 54 -8.30 -13.07 -2.20
C SER A 54 -6.81 -13.34 -2.17
N ARG A 55 -6.40 -14.35 -1.42
CA ARG A 55 -4.98 -14.73 -1.36
C ARG A 55 -4.45 -15.14 -2.72
N ALA A 56 -5.27 -15.78 -3.54
CA ALA A 56 -4.87 -16.20 -4.88
C ALA A 56 -4.59 -15.00 -5.81
N GLU A 57 -5.18 -13.86 -5.55
CA GLU A 57 -4.97 -12.65 -6.34
C GLU A 57 -3.69 -11.90 -5.96
N ARG A 58 -3.07 -12.24 -4.84
CA ARG A 58 -1.89 -11.53 -4.32
C ARG A 58 -0.61 -12.08 -4.93
N LEU A 59 -0.49 -11.98 -6.25
CA LEU A 59 0.69 -12.48 -6.97
C LEU A 59 1.93 -11.63 -6.73
N ARG A 60 1.72 -10.32 -6.61
CA ARG A 60 2.76 -9.36 -6.26
C ARG A 60 2.27 -8.59 -5.06
N THR A 61 3.14 -8.39 -4.08
CA THR A 61 2.75 -7.81 -2.80
C THR A 61 3.74 -6.74 -2.36
N SER A 62 3.43 -6.09 -1.25
CA SER A 62 4.36 -5.13 -0.65
C SER A 62 5.68 -5.77 -0.22
N TYR A 63 5.69 -7.08 0.04
CA TYR A 63 6.92 -7.83 0.27
C TYR A 63 7.83 -7.72 -0.96
N ASP A 64 7.27 -7.93 -2.15
CA ASP A 64 8.04 -7.87 -3.40
C ASP A 64 8.61 -6.47 -3.67
N LEU A 65 7.91 -5.43 -3.22
CA LEU A 65 8.42 -4.06 -3.37
C LEU A 65 9.72 -3.85 -2.60
N VAL A 66 9.77 -4.35 -1.38
CA VAL A 66 10.90 -4.05 -0.48
C VAL A 66 12.02 -5.07 -0.57
N VAL A 67 11.73 -6.30 -0.92
CA VAL A 67 12.73 -7.37 -1.02
C VAL A 67 13.22 -7.52 -2.46
N ASP A 68 12.31 -7.67 -3.41
CA ASP A 68 12.64 -7.89 -4.81
C ASP A 68 12.72 -6.62 -5.62
N ARG A 69 12.37 -5.48 -5.03
CA ARG A 69 12.43 -4.16 -5.65
C ARG A 69 11.66 -4.06 -6.97
N ILE A 70 10.51 -4.72 -7.03
CA ILE A 70 9.65 -4.58 -8.21
C ILE A 70 9.05 -3.18 -8.26
N PRO A 71 8.70 -2.67 -9.44
CA PRO A 71 8.00 -1.39 -9.54
C PRO A 71 6.64 -1.47 -8.86
N LEU A 72 6.24 -0.38 -8.22
CA LEU A 72 4.98 -0.31 -7.49
C LEU A 72 3.79 -0.69 -8.38
N GLU A 73 3.77 -0.23 -9.62
CA GLU A 73 2.64 -0.47 -10.53
C GLU A 73 2.42 -1.95 -10.83
N GLU A 74 3.42 -2.79 -10.65
CA GLU A 74 3.27 -4.23 -10.88
C GLU A 74 2.52 -4.91 -9.74
N ALA A 75 2.41 -4.25 -8.59
CA ALA A 75 1.74 -4.81 -7.42
C ALA A 75 0.37 -4.18 -7.15
N VAL A 76 -0.01 -3.15 -7.88
CA VAL A 76 -1.29 -2.46 -7.65
C VAL A 76 -2.46 -3.27 -8.20
N LEU A 77 -3.49 -3.42 -7.39
CA LEU A 77 -4.73 -4.07 -7.76
C LEU A 77 -5.91 -3.12 -7.51
N SER A 78 -6.93 -3.23 -8.35
CA SER A 78 -8.20 -2.54 -8.10
C SER A 78 -8.94 -3.24 -6.98
N THR A 79 -9.72 -2.48 -6.22
CA THR A 79 -10.54 -3.04 -5.14
C THR A 79 -12.02 -2.97 -5.51
N ILE A 80 -12.87 -3.45 -4.60
CA ILE A 80 -14.33 -3.34 -4.75
C ILE A 80 -14.81 -1.89 -4.67
N VAL A 81 -13.97 -0.98 -4.22
CA VAL A 81 -14.31 0.44 -4.10
C VAL A 81 -13.72 1.20 -5.30
N PRO A 82 -14.56 1.89 -6.09
CA PRO A 82 -14.04 2.69 -7.21
C PRO A 82 -13.06 3.75 -6.73
N ARG A 83 -12.00 3.96 -7.50
CA ARG A 83 -10.92 4.92 -7.23
C ARG A 83 -10.07 4.58 -6.01
N LEU A 84 -10.24 3.39 -5.44
CA LEU A 84 -9.41 2.89 -4.34
C LEU A 84 -8.67 1.66 -4.82
N ASP A 85 -7.36 1.76 -4.94
CA ASP A 85 -6.49 0.66 -5.32
C ASP A 85 -5.66 0.22 -4.12
N ILE A 86 -5.06 -0.96 -4.22
CA ILE A 86 -4.28 -1.52 -3.12
C ILE A 86 -3.05 -2.25 -3.63
N VAL A 87 -1.95 -2.11 -2.89
CA VAL A 87 -0.82 -3.03 -2.99
C VAL A 87 -1.04 -4.03 -1.86
N PRO A 88 -1.31 -5.31 -2.17
CA PRO A 88 -1.67 -6.27 -1.11
C PRO A 88 -0.48 -6.65 -0.24
N GLY A 89 -0.78 -7.04 1.00
CA GLY A 89 0.19 -7.62 1.90
C GLY A 89 0.08 -9.13 1.92
N ASP A 90 1.10 -9.79 2.44
CA ASP A 90 1.05 -11.22 2.69
C ASP A 90 1.93 -11.62 3.87
N GLU A 91 1.84 -12.90 4.25
CA GLU A 91 2.53 -13.41 5.42
C GLU A 91 4.05 -13.37 5.31
N ASN A 92 4.61 -13.25 4.10
CA ASN A 92 6.05 -13.14 3.92
C ASN A 92 6.59 -11.85 4.54
N LEU A 93 5.72 -10.85 4.74
CA LEU A 93 6.13 -9.61 5.41
C LEU A 93 6.64 -9.84 6.82
N SER A 94 6.22 -10.90 7.49
CA SER A 94 6.71 -11.20 8.83
C SER A 94 8.20 -11.48 8.85
N GLY A 95 8.78 -11.95 7.73
CA GLY A 95 10.21 -12.18 7.61
C GLY A 95 11.03 -10.95 7.22
N VAL A 96 10.37 -9.90 6.75
CA VAL A 96 11.06 -8.71 6.24
C VAL A 96 11.90 -8.03 7.31
N GLU A 97 11.39 -7.94 8.52
CA GLU A 97 12.10 -7.31 9.62
C GLU A 97 13.41 -8.01 9.92
N THR A 98 13.41 -9.34 9.84
CA THR A 98 14.62 -10.14 10.05
C THR A 98 15.57 -10.03 8.87
N GLU A 99 15.05 -10.14 7.66
CA GLU A 99 15.85 -10.13 6.42
C GLU A 99 16.53 -8.78 6.17
N LEU A 100 15.85 -7.69 6.47
CA LEU A 100 16.34 -6.35 6.17
C LEU A 100 17.00 -5.66 7.35
N ALA A 101 17.29 -6.39 8.41
CA ALA A 101 18.05 -5.90 9.56
C ALA A 101 17.50 -4.60 10.16
N GLY A 102 16.18 -4.48 10.24
CA GLY A 102 15.55 -3.39 10.93
C GLY A 102 14.73 -2.49 10.03
N ASP A 103 14.01 -1.58 10.70
CA ASP A 103 13.01 -0.73 10.07
C ASP A 103 13.55 0.24 9.02
N ALA A 104 14.82 0.67 9.18
CA ALA A 104 15.39 1.68 8.30
C ALA A 104 15.44 1.21 6.84
N HIS A 105 15.85 -0.04 6.62
CA HIS A 105 15.92 -0.59 5.26
C HIS A 105 14.55 -0.76 4.64
N ARG A 106 13.60 -1.25 5.42
CA ARG A 106 12.23 -1.45 4.96
C ARG A 106 11.58 -0.14 4.57
N SER A 107 11.68 0.86 5.44
CA SER A 107 11.13 2.18 5.20
C SER A 107 11.77 2.86 3.99
N TYR A 108 13.07 2.70 3.85
CA TYR A 108 13.80 3.29 2.73
C TYR A 108 13.35 2.70 1.40
N ARG A 109 13.23 1.38 1.33
CA ARG A 109 12.83 0.71 0.08
C ARG A 109 11.41 1.03 -0.32
N LEU A 110 10.51 1.12 0.65
CA LEU A 110 9.13 1.53 0.36
C LEU A 110 9.11 2.97 -0.13
N LYS A 111 9.83 3.86 0.52
CA LYS A 111 9.94 5.25 0.11
C LYS A 111 10.48 5.37 -1.32
N GLU A 112 11.52 4.62 -1.63
CA GLU A 112 12.11 4.60 -2.96
C GLU A 112 11.11 4.16 -4.02
N ALA A 113 10.36 3.10 -3.75
CA ALA A 113 9.34 2.61 -4.67
C ALA A 113 8.25 3.65 -4.90
N LEU A 114 7.81 4.33 -3.84
CA LEU A 114 6.80 5.37 -3.95
C LEU A 114 7.33 6.59 -4.73
N GLN A 115 8.54 7.03 -4.45
CA GLN A 115 9.12 8.17 -5.15
C GLN A 115 9.29 7.91 -6.65
N THR A 116 9.73 6.72 -7.00
CA THR A 116 9.86 6.31 -8.41
C THR A 116 8.50 6.32 -9.09
N TYR A 117 7.49 5.75 -8.43
CA TYR A 117 6.14 5.74 -8.97
C TYR A 117 5.61 7.17 -9.18
N ILE A 118 5.76 8.03 -8.19
CA ILE A 118 5.26 9.40 -8.23
C ILE A 118 5.90 10.16 -9.39
N ALA A 119 7.20 10.02 -9.59
CA ALA A 119 7.90 10.69 -10.67
C ALA A 119 7.37 10.25 -12.04
N ARG A 120 7.13 8.95 -12.21
CA ARG A 120 6.59 8.43 -13.47
C ARG A 120 5.14 8.84 -13.69
N ALA A 121 4.36 8.94 -12.63
CA ALA A 121 2.98 9.42 -12.72
C ALA A 121 2.94 10.89 -13.12
N GLU A 122 3.85 11.71 -12.60
CA GLU A 122 3.97 13.10 -12.99
C GLU A 122 4.35 13.24 -14.47
N ALA A 123 5.15 12.31 -14.98
CA ALA A 123 5.52 12.28 -16.40
C ALA A 123 4.39 11.80 -17.32
N GLY A 124 3.28 11.31 -16.76
CA GLY A 124 2.12 10.89 -17.52
C GLY A 124 2.04 9.40 -17.83
N ASP A 125 3.00 8.61 -17.34
CA ASP A 125 3.06 7.19 -17.68
C ASP A 125 2.15 6.32 -16.80
N LEU A 126 1.79 6.81 -15.63
CA LEU A 126 1.04 6.03 -14.64
C LEU A 126 -0.10 6.86 -14.05
N VAL A 127 -1.06 6.15 -13.44
CA VAL A 127 -2.18 6.79 -12.74
C VAL A 127 -1.66 7.63 -11.58
N LYS A 128 -2.21 8.83 -11.44
CA LYS A 128 -1.87 9.72 -10.32
C LYS A 128 -2.81 9.50 -9.17
N TYR A 129 -2.24 9.29 -7.99
CA TYR A 129 -3.02 9.19 -6.75
C TYR A 129 -3.00 10.52 -6.01
N ASP A 130 -4.12 10.85 -5.40
CA ASP A 130 -4.21 12.03 -4.53
C ASP A 130 -3.70 11.71 -3.13
N TYR A 131 -3.89 10.47 -2.68
CA TYR A 131 -3.50 10.01 -1.36
C TYR A 131 -2.91 8.61 -1.43
N VAL A 132 -1.91 8.38 -0.61
CA VAL A 132 -1.35 7.04 -0.38
C VAL A 132 -1.41 6.77 1.12
N LEU A 133 -2.09 5.70 1.49
CA LEU A 133 -2.23 5.29 2.89
C LEU A 133 -1.40 4.03 3.10
N ILE A 134 -0.50 4.06 4.05
CA ILE A 134 0.34 2.90 4.37
C ILE A 134 -0.20 2.27 5.64
N ASP A 135 -0.70 1.04 5.52
CA ASP A 135 -1.27 0.29 6.64
C ASP A 135 -0.20 -0.62 7.24
N CYS A 136 0.44 -0.13 8.29
CA CYS A 136 1.55 -0.87 8.92
C CYS A 136 1.19 -1.52 10.26
#